data_e4be7d383a9eb0f128d868f7d91f88c9
#
_entry.id   e4be7d383a9eb0f128d868f7d91f88c9
#
_cell.length_a   1.000
_cell.length_b   1.000
_cell.length_c   1.000
_cell.angle_alpha   90.00
_cell.angle_beta   90.00
_cell.angle_gamma   90.00
#
_symmetry.space_group_name_H-M   'P 1'
#
loop_
_entity.id
_entity.type
_entity.pdbx_description
1 polymer ?
#
loop_
_entity_poly.entity_id
_entity_poly.type
_entity_poly.pdbx_seq_one_letter_code
_entity_poly.pdbx_strand_id
1 'polypeptide(L)'
;MSISEAQPPETFTGVTPPTRRGGSSRQLTDVVVELGFADRETVDRGVEAARSAGVPPERMLLDQQAITGDQLSRAIAERYGLDHLDLGIFKVDMAAANLLSAAAAKRYAAVPVSYLDEHTLLLAMSDPANVLAVDDVALLTHLDVRPAVASAEDITALITRMNRFEDAVAEAVEEGEAADYEEVVELKETADDAPVIKLVHSIIAQATERGASDIHYEPQPDPSGRAAREMRVRMRVDGVLTEATTVPKKMVPGVVSRIKIMADLDIAERRIPQDGRVGMTIDGRHVDVRVVTIPSVHGEGVVMRILDKENIRLELDKLGFQEQEIERFRRAFNQAYGCVLTTGPTGSGKSTSLYGALQELNTPEKNIITIEDPVEYQIPGITQVQVNNKAGLTFAAGLRSMMRADPDILMVGEIRDPETAQIAIEGALTGHMVLSTLHTNDAPSAITRLVEMGIEPFLVASAIDCVVAQRLARTLCAHCKKRTLIPAEVLRDHGFPAEFPIEAYEPAGCVRCGGMGYRGRIGLYEVMVMTEEIRALTLQRSSADQLGAAAVRGGMRRLREDGLDKVKHGLTSVAEIARVTGTGGGG
;
A
#
# COMPACT_ATOMS: atom_id res chain seq x y z
N MET A 1 53.82 -28.87 -9.44
CA MET A 1 52.88 -28.29 -8.48
C MET A 1 51.98 -27.34 -9.28
N SER A 2 50.82 -27.82 -9.65
CA SER A 2 49.81 -27.10 -10.41
C SER A 2 49.05 -26.17 -9.47
N ILE A 3 49.06 -24.90 -9.81
CA ILE A 3 48.28 -23.86 -9.13
C ILE A 3 46.80 -24.15 -9.49
N SER A 4 46.01 -24.52 -8.49
CA SER A 4 44.57 -24.67 -8.59
C SER A 4 43.98 -23.31 -8.93
N GLU A 5 43.33 -23.17 -10.09
CA GLU A 5 42.49 -22.04 -10.44
C GLU A 5 41.29 -22.02 -9.47
N ALA A 6 41.26 -21.01 -8.61
CA ALA A 6 40.11 -20.75 -7.78
C ALA A 6 38.90 -20.38 -8.67
N GLN A 7 37.79 -21.09 -8.49
CA GLN A 7 36.53 -20.78 -9.14
C GLN A 7 36.13 -19.31 -8.82
N PRO A 8 35.60 -18.55 -9.81
CA PRO A 8 35.10 -17.20 -9.52
C PRO A 8 33.93 -17.28 -8.52
N PRO A 9 33.87 -16.34 -7.55
CA PRO A 9 32.82 -16.35 -6.57
C PRO A 9 31.46 -16.18 -7.26
N GLU A 10 30.46 -16.90 -6.76
CA GLU A 10 29.06 -16.77 -7.21
C GLU A 10 28.68 -15.27 -7.20
N THR A 11 28.23 -14.78 -8.36
CA THR A 11 27.80 -13.39 -8.50
C THR A 11 26.45 -13.23 -7.83
N PHE A 12 26.44 -12.71 -6.61
CA PHE A 12 25.20 -12.34 -5.93
C PHE A 12 24.50 -11.20 -6.69
N THR A 13 23.20 -11.34 -6.90
CA THR A 13 22.38 -10.27 -7.51
C THR A 13 22.40 -9.02 -6.62
N GLY A 14 22.79 -7.88 -7.19
CA GLY A 14 22.92 -6.62 -6.42
C GLY A 14 24.34 -6.31 -5.93
N VAL A 15 25.33 -7.17 -6.21
CA VAL A 15 26.75 -6.92 -5.95
C VAL A 15 27.44 -6.50 -7.24
N THR A 16 28.07 -5.32 -7.25
CA THR A 16 28.86 -4.83 -8.39
C THR A 16 30.33 -4.75 -7.95
N PRO A 17 31.22 -5.59 -8.51
CA PRO A 17 32.63 -5.53 -8.18
C PRO A 17 33.28 -4.25 -8.73
N PRO A 18 34.35 -3.74 -8.08
CA PRO A 18 35.10 -2.61 -8.58
C PRO A 18 35.88 -2.98 -9.84
N THR A 19 36.10 -2.01 -10.72
CA THR A 19 36.91 -2.21 -11.94
C THR A 19 38.38 -2.51 -11.61
N ARG A 20 38.87 -2.04 -10.44
CA ARG A 20 40.20 -2.32 -9.91
C ARG A 20 40.13 -2.59 -8.41
N ARG A 21 40.63 -3.75 -7.97
CA ARG A 21 40.84 -4.04 -6.55
C ARG A 21 42.11 -3.35 -6.05
N GLY A 22 42.00 -2.65 -4.92
CA GLY A 22 43.07 -1.86 -4.32
C GLY A 22 42.77 -0.36 -4.41
N GLY A 23 42.70 0.31 -3.26
CA GLY A 23 42.28 1.72 -3.17
C GLY A 23 43.08 2.65 -4.06
N SER A 24 42.46 3.69 -4.57
CA SER A 24 43.11 4.70 -5.40
C SER A 24 43.18 6.06 -4.69
N SER A 25 44.25 6.84 -4.95
CA SER A 25 44.40 8.20 -4.44
C SER A 25 43.58 9.25 -5.23
N ARG A 26 42.68 8.81 -6.15
CA ARG A 26 41.84 9.69 -6.97
C ARG A 26 40.82 10.45 -6.11
N GLN A 27 40.47 11.66 -6.53
CA GLN A 27 39.39 12.39 -5.89
C GLN A 27 38.06 11.72 -6.23
N LEU A 28 37.11 11.72 -5.28
CA LEU A 28 35.81 11.10 -5.48
C LEU A 28 35.03 11.73 -6.64
N THR A 29 35.17 13.04 -6.82
CA THR A 29 34.60 13.81 -7.94
C THR A 29 35.09 13.34 -9.31
N ASP A 30 36.36 12.92 -9.41
CA ASP A 30 36.91 12.37 -10.66
C ASP A 30 36.31 10.99 -10.95
N VAL A 31 36.09 10.17 -9.93
CA VAL A 31 35.45 8.86 -10.07
C VAL A 31 33.99 8.99 -10.51
N VAL A 32 33.25 10.00 -10.02
CA VAL A 32 31.87 10.29 -10.46
C VAL A 32 31.81 10.58 -11.96
N VAL A 33 32.77 11.36 -12.49
CA VAL A 33 32.87 11.65 -13.92
C VAL A 33 33.27 10.41 -14.74
N GLU A 34 34.25 9.64 -14.26
CA GLU A 34 34.72 8.41 -14.93
C GLU A 34 33.61 7.34 -15.03
N LEU A 35 32.74 7.24 -14.02
CA LEU A 35 31.60 6.34 -14.04
C LEU A 35 30.40 6.87 -14.85
N GLY A 36 30.50 8.12 -15.35
CA GLY A 36 29.45 8.74 -16.17
C GLY A 36 28.19 9.12 -15.40
N PHE A 37 28.29 9.32 -14.08
CA PHE A 37 27.15 9.69 -13.25
C PHE A 37 26.81 11.18 -13.36
N ALA A 38 27.80 12.02 -13.59
CA ALA A 38 27.65 13.44 -13.93
C ALA A 38 28.74 13.87 -14.90
N ASP A 39 28.46 14.86 -15.72
CA ASP A 39 29.46 15.46 -16.60
C ASP A 39 30.44 16.35 -15.81
N ARG A 40 31.60 16.61 -16.41
CA ARG A 40 32.68 17.36 -15.77
C ARG A 40 32.26 18.79 -15.39
N GLU A 41 31.44 19.43 -16.22
CA GLU A 41 30.98 20.81 -15.98
C GLU A 41 30.06 20.90 -14.78
N THR A 42 29.15 19.94 -14.63
CA THR A 42 28.24 19.84 -13.48
C THR A 42 29.01 19.55 -12.17
N VAL A 43 30.01 18.67 -12.25
CA VAL A 43 30.85 18.37 -11.08
C VAL A 43 31.68 19.57 -10.67
N ASP A 44 32.32 20.28 -11.61
CA ASP A 44 33.14 21.45 -11.32
C ASP A 44 32.31 22.60 -10.71
N ARG A 45 31.09 22.83 -11.19
CA ARG A 45 30.13 23.78 -10.59
C ARG A 45 29.74 23.37 -9.18
N GLY A 46 29.51 22.08 -8.94
CA GLY A 46 29.20 21.54 -7.60
C GLY A 46 30.35 21.71 -6.63
N VAL A 47 31.60 21.49 -7.08
CA VAL A 47 32.81 21.70 -6.28
C VAL A 47 33.01 23.18 -5.90
N GLU A 48 32.74 24.10 -6.81
CA GLU A 48 32.86 25.55 -6.57
C GLU A 48 31.78 26.03 -5.59
N ALA A 49 30.54 25.55 -5.76
CA ALA A 49 29.44 25.80 -4.83
C ALA A 49 29.74 25.23 -3.42
N ALA A 50 30.27 24.01 -3.34
CA ALA A 50 30.66 23.36 -2.09
C ALA A 50 31.74 24.16 -1.34
N ARG A 51 32.76 24.66 -2.07
CA ARG A 51 33.82 25.52 -1.50
C ARG A 51 33.24 26.81 -0.94
N SER A 52 32.27 27.41 -1.64
CA SER A 52 31.61 28.64 -1.19
C SER A 52 30.72 28.43 0.03
N ALA A 53 30.10 27.25 0.15
CA ALA A 53 29.20 26.88 1.24
C ALA A 53 29.93 26.21 2.45
N GLY A 54 31.22 25.86 2.32
CA GLY A 54 31.98 25.18 3.36
C GLY A 54 31.55 23.75 3.64
N VAL A 55 30.99 23.05 2.63
CA VAL A 55 30.52 21.67 2.73
C VAL A 55 31.33 20.75 1.81
N PRO A 56 31.36 19.42 2.06
CA PRO A 56 32.00 18.47 1.16
C PRO A 56 31.37 18.49 -0.25
N PRO A 57 32.19 18.39 -1.32
CA PRO A 57 31.70 18.40 -2.71
C PRO A 57 30.63 17.33 -3.00
N GLU A 58 30.80 16.14 -2.46
CA GLU A 58 29.87 15.02 -2.61
C GLU A 58 28.48 15.33 -2.03
N ARG A 59 28.42 16.04 -0.92
CA ARG A 59 27.17 16.48 -0.32
C ARG A 59 26.45 17.52 -1.18
N MET A 60 27.21 18.46 -1.74
CA MET A 60 26.65 19.46 -2.64
C MET A 60 26.08 18.83 -3.91
N LEU A 61 26.74 17.83 -4.48
CA LEU A 61 26.26 17.10 -5.65
C LEU A 61 24.96 16.33 -5.37
N LEU A 62 24.81 15.77 -4.16
CA LEU A 62 23.56 15.15 -3.70
C LEU A 62 22.45 16.19 -3.50
N ASP A 63 22.72 17.28 -2.80
CA ASP A 63 21.76 18.35 -2.51
C ASP A 63 21.23 19.01 -3.79
N GLN A 64 22.07 19.13 -4.82
CA GLN A 64 21.71 19.61 -6.16
C GLN A 64 21.07 18.54 -7.06
N GLN A 65 20.89 17.30 -6.54
CA GLN A 65 20.37 16.16 -7.30
C GLN A 65 21.17 15.84 -8.59
N ALA A 66 22.44 16.24 -8.64
CA ALA A 66 23.34 15.93 -9.75
C ALA A 66 23.71 14.44 -9.78
N ILE A 67 23.75 13.80 -8.61
CA ILE A 67 23.94 12.35 -8.44
C ILE A 67 22.97 11.82 -7.38
N THR A 68 22.67 10.53 -7.43
CA THR A 68 21.86 9.83 -6.40
C THR A 68 22.74 9.27 -5.28
N GLY A 69 22.16 8.93 -4.12
CA GLY A 69 22.88 8.27 -3.02
C GLY A 69 23.51 6.94 -3.44
N ASP A 70 22.83 6.18 -4.30
CA ASP A 70 23.35 4.93 -4.85
C ASP A 70 24.55 5.16 -5.80
N GLN A 71 24.48 6.18 -6.66
CA GLN A 71 25.60 6.56 -7.52
C GLN A 71 26.81 7.03 -6.70
N LEU A 72 26.58 7.76 -5.62
CA LEU A 72 27.65 8.17 -4.71
C LEU A 72 28.29 6.96 -4.03
N SER A 73 27.50 6.03 -3.48
CA SER A 73 28.02 4.84 -2.82
C SER A 73 28.84 3.97 -3.79
N ARG A 74 28.40 3.88 -5.05
CA ARG A 74 29.14 3.16 -6.10
C ARG A 74 30.48 3.85 -6.44
N ALA A 75 30.51 5.19 -6.48
CA ALA A 75 31.76 5.93 -6.68
C ALA A 75 32.73 5.76 -5.51
N ILE A 76 32.20 5.71 -4.27
CA ILE A 76 32.99 5.42 -3.07
C ILE A 76 33.56 4.00 -3.15
N ALA A 77 32.74 3.00 -3.48
CA ALA A 77 33.16 1.60 -3.63
C ALA A 77 34.32 1.47 -4.65
N GLU A 78 34.18 2.11 -5.80
CA GLU A 78 35.21 2.12 -6.86
C GLU A 78 36.51 2.77 -6.37
N ARG A 79 36.41 3.89 -5.64
CA ARG A 79 37.58 4.58 -5.09
C ARG A 79 38.37 3.73 -4.08
N TYR A 80 37.66 2.99 -3.24
CA TYR A 80 38.26 2.13 -2.21
C TYR A 80 38.60 0.72 -2.72
N GLY A 81 38.19 0.36 -3.93
CA GLY A 81 38.40 -0.95 -4.53
C GLY A 81 37.58 -2.06 -3.85
N LEU A 82 36.43 -1.69 -3.30
CA LEU A 82 35.47 -2.57 -2.62
C LEU A 82 34.28 -2.87 -3.54
N ASP A 83 33.57 -3.95 -3.22
CA ASP A 83 32.32 -4.27 -3.89
C ASP A 83 31.25 -3.23 -3.54
N HIS A 84 30.47 -2.79 -4.53
CA HIS A 84 29.28 -1.98 -4.31
C HIS A 84 28.07 -2.89 -4.11
N LEU A 85 27.25 -2.57 -3.12
CA LEU A 85 26.07 -3.31 -2.75
C LEU A 85 24.82 -2.45 -2.90
N ASP A 86 23.99 -2.79 -3.89
CA ASP A 86 22.67 -2.21 -4.05
C ASP A 86 21.68 -2.95 -3.15
N LEU A 87 21.43 -2.41 -1.94
CA LEU A 87 20.47 -2.98 -0.98
C LEU A 87 19.02 -2.89 -1.46
N GLY A 88 18.75 -2.14 -2.51
CA GLY A 88 17.47 -2.12 -3.20
C GLY A 88 17.15 -3.43 -3.92
N ILE A 89 18.19 -4.14 -4.39
CA ILE A 89 18.09 -5.38 -5.18
C ILE A 89 18.63 -6.58 -4.40
N PHE A 90 19.63 -6.37 -3.54
CA PHE A 90 20.26 -7.43 -2.76
C PHE A 90 19.29 -7.99 -1.72
N LYS A 91 19.17 -9.33 -1.68
CA LYS A 91 18.34 -10.02 -0.69
C LYS A 91 19.11 -10.15 0.63
N VAL A 92 18.81 -9.29 1.58
CA VAL A 92 19.41 -9.31 2.93
C VAL A 92 18.99 -10.56 3.68
N ASP A 93 19.97 -11.31 4.19
CA ASP A 93 19.74 -12.37 5.16
C ASP A 93 19.59 -11.79 6.56
N MET A 94 18.37 -11.86 7.10
CA MET A 94 18.09 -11.33 8.43
C MET A 94 18.79 -12.12 9.55
N ALA A 95 19.17 -13.36 9.34
CA ALA A 95 19.96 -14.11 10.31
C ALA A 95 21.38 -13.54 10.43
N ALA A 96 21.97 -13.12 9.31
CA ALA A 96 23.26 -12.41 9.33
C ALA A 96 23.10 -10.99 9.92
N ALA A 97 22.06 -10.26 9.54
CA ALA A 97 21.81 -8.91 10.03
C ALA A 97 21.68 -8.86 11.57
N ASN A 98 20.99 -9.84 12.14
CA ASN A 98 20.74 -9.94 13.57
C ASN A 98 21.94 -10.38 14.42
N LEU A 99 23.10 -10.69 13.81
CA LEU A 99 24.35 -10.89 14.55
C LEU A 99 24.88 -9.59 15.18
N LEU A 100 24.46 -8.45 14.68
CA LEU A 100 24.83 -7.14 15.19
C LEU A 100 23.59 -6.46 15.78
N SER A 101 23.67 -6.00 17.04
CA SER A 101 22.56 -5.24 17.62
C SER A 101 22.32 -3.94 16.84
N ALA A 102 21.08 -3.51 16.76
CA ALA A 102 20.73 -2.30 16.04
C ALA A 102 21.43 -1.05 16.58
N ALA A 103 21.73 -1.00 17.88
CA ALA A 103 22.52 0.07 18.49
C ALA A 103 23.98 0.09 17.96
N ALA A 104 24.59 -1.09 17.82
CA ALA A 104 25.93 -1.24 17.24
C ALA A 104 25.91 -0.94 15.73
N ALA A 105 24.91 -1.44 14.99
CA ALA A 105 24.73 -1.16 13.58
C ALA A 105 24.61 0.36 13.31
N LYS A 106 23.86 1.07 14.15
CA LYS A 106 23.72 2.54 14.08
C LYS A 106 25.03 3.26 14.40
N ARG A 107 25.76 2.79 15.42
CA ARG A 107 27.06 3.38 15.83
C ARG A 107 28.09 3.28 14.71
N TYR A 108 28.13 2.15 13.99
CA TYR A 108 29.10 1.88 12.93
C TYR A 108 28.61 2.29 11.55
N ALA A 109 27.33 2.65 11.39
CA ALA A 109 26.65 2.83 10.10
C ALA A 109 26.92 1.65 9.16
N ALA A 110 26.81 0.43 9.70
CA ALA A 110 27.14 -0.81 9.02
C ALA A 110 26.23 -1.95 9.50
N VAL A 111 25.84 -2.85 8.58
CA VAL A 111 24.97 -4.00 8.86
C VAL A 111 25.50 -5.24 8.13
N PRO A 112 25.67 -6.39 8.81
CA PRO A 112 25.88 -7.67 8.13
C PRO A 112 24.68 -8.00 7.25
N VAL A 113 24.89 -8.40 6.00
CA VAL A 113 23.78 -8.59 5.05
C VAL A 113 23.67 -10.00 4.48
N SER A 114 24.74 -10.79 4.59
CA SER A 114 24.74 -12.20 4.15
C SER A 114 25.95 -12.93 4.68
N TYR A 115 25.88 -14.27 4.72
CA TYR A 115 27.06 -15.12 4.81
C TYR A 115 27.61 -15.37 3.41
N LEU A 116 28.92 -15.20 3.21
CA LEU A 116 29.62 -15.58 1.98
C LEU A 116 30.04 -17.05 2.01
N ASP A 117 30.39 -17.53 3.18
CA ASP A 117 30.69 -18.93 3.51
C ASP A 117 30.48 -19.16 5.02
N GLU A 118 30.86 -20.35 5.53
CA GLU A 118 30.66 -20.72 6.94
C GLU A 118 31.41 -19.83 7.96
N HIS A 119 32.40 -19.05 7.50
CA HIS A 119 33.28 -18.25 8.35
C HIS A 119 33.33 -16.77 7.97
N THR A 120 32.70 -16.36 6.87
CA THR A 120 32.82 -15.00 6.31
C THR A 120 31.48 -14.31 6.16
N LEU A 121 31.36 -13.10 6.75
CA LEU A 121 30.21 -12.21 6.62
C LEU A 121 30.44 -11.14 5.57
N LEU A 122 29.42 -10.83 4.79
CA LEU A 122 29.35 -9.62 3.96
C LEU A 122 28.76 -8.49 4.78
N LEU A 123 29.55 -7.41 5.01
CA LEU A 123 29.15 -6.24 5.78
C LEU A 123 28.87 -5.07 4.84
N ALA A 124 27.61 -4.62 4.79
CA ALA A 124 27.25 -3.36 4.13
C ALA A 124 27.59 -2.18 5.03
N MET A 125 28.33 -1.21 4.52
CA MET A 125 28.70 0.01 5.24
C MET A 125 28.68 1.25 4.34
N SER A 126 28.37 2.41 4.91
CA SER A 126 28.34 3.67 4.17
C SER A 126 29.71 4.35 4.08
N ASP A 127 30.57 4.13 5.06
CA ASP A 127 31.90 4.72 5.13
C ASP A 127 32.98 3.63 5.27
N PRO A 128 33.63 3.26 4.16
CA PRO A 128 34.67 2.24 4.16
C PRO A 128 36.00 2.73 4.78
N ALA A 129 36.13 4.00 5.12
CA ALA A 129 37.29 4.51 5.86
C ALA A 129 37.23 4.11 7.35
N ASN A 130 36.07 3.71 7.85
CA ASN A 130 35.90 3.25 9.24
C ASN A 130 36.33 1.79 9.40
N VAL A 131 37.65 1.55 9.36
CA VAL A 131 38.25 0.22 9.52
C VAL A 131 37.95 -0.36 10.92
N LEU A 132 37.83 0.49 11.94
CA LEU A 132 37.48 0.05 13.28
C LEU A 132 36.11 -0.63 13.35
N ALA A 133 35.16 -0.19 12.55
CA ALA A 133 33.86 -0.85 12.47
C ALA A 133 33.95 -2.29 11.96
N VAL A 134 34.82 -2.54 10.98
CA VAL A 134 35.05 -3.88 10.43
C VAL A 134 35.68 -4.81 11.47
N ASP A 135 36.71 -4.30 12.18
CA ASP A 135 37.41 -5.07 13.24
C ASP A 135 36.47 -5.36 14.42
N ASP A 136 35.70 -4.35 14.86
CA ASP A 136 34.74 -4.52 15.97
C ASP A 136 33.63 -5.52 15.61
N VAL A 137 33.11 -5.48 14.38
CA VAL A 137 32.10 -6.45 13.93
C VAL A 137 32.69 -7.87 13.86
N ALA A 138 33.93 -8.03 13.39
CA ALA A 138 34.62 -9.33 13.39
C ALA A 138 34.80 -9.88 14.81
N LEU A 139 35.16 -9.02 15.77
CA LEU A 139 35.29 -9.40 17.18
C LEU A 139 33.94 -9.80 17.82
N LEU A 140 32.87 -9.06 17.52
CA LEU A 140 31.53 -9.33 18.06
C LEU A 140 30.90 -10.59 17.50
N THR A 141 31.14 -10.88 16.23
CA THR A 141 30.53 -12.03 15.53
C THR A 141 31.38 -13.27 15.53
N HIS A 142 32.68 -13.16 15.84
CA HIS A 142 33.69 -14.21 15.73
C HIS A 142 33.83 -14.79 14.30
N LEU A 143 33.52 -13.97 13.28
CA LEU A 143 33.58 -14.32 11.87
C LEU A 143 34.49 -13.34 11.12
N ASP A 144 35.07 -13.78 10.02
CA ASP A 144 35.77 -12.91 9.10
C ASP A 144 34.75 -11.95 8.42
N VAL A 145 35.15 -10.68 8.26
CA VAL A 145 34.25 -9.67 7.70
C VAL A 145 34.79 -9.14 6.39
N ARG A 146 34.00 -9.25 5.34
CA ARG A 146 34.25 -8.64 4.04
C ARG A 146 33.39 -7.39 3.87
N PRO A 147 33.97 -6.18 3.86
CA PRO A 147 33.22 -4.94 3.69
C PRO A 147 32.76 -4.76 2.24
N ALA A 148 31.56 -4.20 2.08
CA ALA A 148 31.00 -3.71 0.83
C ALA A 148 30.32 -2.37 1.06
N VAL A 149 30.34 -1.49 0.07
CA VAL A 149 29.79 -0.13 0.22
C VAL A 149 28.34 -0.10 -0.24
N ALA A 150 27.45 0.44 0.58
CA ALA A 150 26.05 0.66 0.26
C ALA A 150 25.65 2.11 0.58
N SER A 151 24.48 2.54 0.07
CA SER A 151 24.01 3.90 0.32
C SER A 151 23.68 4.11 1.80
N ALA A 152 23.99 5.29 2.33
CA ALA A 152 23.72 5.63 3.74
C ALA A 152 22.21 5.59 4.04
N GLU A 153 21.38 5.93 3.08
CA GLU A 153 19.92 5.90 3.20
C GLU A 153 19.40 4.46 3.35
N ASP A 154 19.90 3.53 2.53
CA ASP A 154 19.47 2.14 2.57
C ASP A 154 19.97 1.42 3.84
N ILE A 155 21.20 1.73 4.28
CA ILE A 155 21.73 1.23 5.56
C ILE A 155 20.87 1.76 6.73
N THR A 156 20.53 3.05 6.73
CA THR A 156 19.68 3.63 7.77
C THR A 156 18.29 3.01 7.78
N ALA A 157 17.71 2.79 6.60
CA ALA A 157 16.43 2.11 6.47
C ALA A 157 16.48 0.67 6.98
N LEU A 158 17.58 -0.06 6.71
CA LEU A 158 17.77 -1.43 7.20
C LEU A 158 17.94 -1.46 8.72
N ILE A 159 18.75 -0.56 9.30
CA ILE A 159 18.93 -0.43 10.75
C ILE A 159 17.61 -0.07 11.45
N THR A 160 16.86 0.85 10.89
CA THR A 160 15.53 1.21 11.42
C THR A 160 14.58 0.01 11.42
N ARG A 161 14.68 -0.84 10.41
CA ARG A 161 13.90 -2.08 10.34
C ARG A 161 14.33 -3.11 11.38
N MET A 162 15.64 -3.21 11.70
CA MET A 162 16.18 -4.07 12.76
C MET A 162 15.75 -3.58 14.15
N ASN A 163 15.89 -2.28 14.44
CA ASN A 163 15.60 -1.69 15.75
C ASN A 163 14.15 -1.92 16.22
N ARG A 164 13.18 -1.83 15.33
CA ARG A 164 11.76 -1.87 15.72
C ARG A 164 11.27 -3.24 16.15
N PHE A 165 11.97 -4.30 15.79
CA PHE A 165 11.57 -5.67 16.12
C PHE A 165 12.31 -6.25 17.31
N GLU A 166 13.62 -6.05 17.38
CA GLU A 166 14.46 -6.67 18.41
C GLU A 166 14.24 -6.06 19.79
N ASP A 167 14.14 -4.73 19.87
CA ASP A 167 13.94 -4.05 21.15
C ASP A 167 12.56 -4.41 21.76
N ALA A 168 11.51 -4.53 20.94
CA ALA A 168 10.18 -4.89 21.41
C ALA A 168 10.04 -6.37 21.79
N VAL A 169 10.72 -7.27 21.09
CA VAL A 169 10.65 -8.74 21.35
C VAL A 169 11.65 -9.16 22.42
N ALA A 170 12.86 -8.63 22.44
CA ALA A 170 13.89 -8.98 23.43
C ALA A 170 13.53 -8.47 24.83
N GLU A 171 13.09 -7.22 24.95
CA GLU A 171 12.60 -6.66 26.22
C GLU A 171 11.38 -7.44 26.75
N ALA A 172 10.50 -7.90 25.83
CA ALA A 172 9.32 -8.69 26.17
C ALA A 172 9.65 -10.14 26.58
N VAL A 173 10.74 -10.72 26.09
CA VAL A 173 11.16 -12.10 26.41
C VAL A 173 11.97 -12.15 27.71
N GLU A 174 12.87 -11.20 27.96
CA GLU A 174 13.64 -11.16 29.21
C GLU A 174 12.79 -10.91 30.45
N GLU A 175 11.77 -10.04 30.35
CA GLU A 175 10.83 -9.79 31.46
C GLU A 175 9.80 -10.92 31.64
N GLY A 176 9.48 -11.68 30.59
CA GLY A 176 8.51 -12.80 30.63
C GLY A 176 9.03 -14.11 31.23
N GLU A 177 10.33 -14.27 31.46
CA GLU A 177 10.92 -15.45 32.12
C GLU A 177 10.78 -15.44 33.65
N ALA A 178 10.39 -14.32 34.24
CA ALA A 178 10.29 -14.14 35.69
C ALA A 178 8.90 -14.40 36.31
N ALA A 179 7.88 -14.75 35.55
CA ALA A 179 6.53 -14.94 36.08
C ALA A 179 5.91 -16.31 35.73
N ASP A 180 5.76 -17.17 36.73
CA ASP A 180 4.88 -18.36 36.71
C ASP A 180 3.42 -17.87 36.73
N TYR A 181 2.65 -18.22 35.69
CA TYR A 181 1.23 -17.87 35.58
C TYR A 181 0.33 -19.06 35.84
N GLU A 182 -0.20 -19.13 37.05
CA GLU A 182 -1.51 -19.67 37.34
C GLU A 182 -2.36 -18.58 38.03
N GLU A 183 -3.59 -18.44 37.53
CA GLU A 183 -4.71 -17.65 38.07
C GLU A 183 -5.03 -16.30 37.41
N VAL A 184 -6.33 -16.19 37.15
CA VAL A 184 -7.07 -15.01 36.69
C VAL A 184 -6.82 -13.83 37.64
N VAL A 185 -6.15 -12.79 37.15
CA VAL A 185 -5.87 -11.60 37.96
C VAL A 185 -6.66 -10.41 37.41
N GLU A 186 -7.35 -9.74 38.33
CA GLU A 186 -7.90 -8.39 38.13
C GLU A 186 -6.79 -7.44 37.65
N LEU A 187 -6.90 -6.96 36.42
CA LEU A 187 -5.93 -6.06 35.79
C LEU A 187 -6.03 -4.66 36.38
N LYS A 188 -5.23 -4.40 37.41
CA LYS A 188 -4.67 -3.07 37.67
C LYS A 188 -3.40 -2.95 36.81
N GLU A 189 -3.22 -1.80 36.15
CA GLU A 189 -2.00 -1.46 35.40
C GLU A 189 -0.77 -1.73 36.28
N THR A 190 -0.08 -2.82 36.00
CA THR A 190 1.16 -3.20 36.66
C THR A 190 2.32 -3.04 35.67
N ALA A 191 3.53 -2.86 36.18
CA ALA A 191 4.74 -2.71 35.39
C ALA A 191 5.01 -3.91 34.44
N ASP A 192 4.39 -5.06 34.70
CA ASP A 192 4.49 -6.30 33.92
C ASP A 192 3.78 -6.24 32.54
N ASP A 193 2.90 -5.25 32.31
CA ASP A 193 2.19 -5.08 31.04
C ASP A 193 2.99 -4.26 30.00
N ALA A 194 4.08 -3.63 30.40
CA ALA A 194 4.88 -2.75 29.54
C ALA A 194 5.37 -3.44 28.25
N PRO A 195 5.83 -4.71 28.26
CA PRO A 195 6.29 -5.40 27.05
C PRO A 195 5.18 -5.64 26.02
N VAL A 196 4.00 -6.07 26.48
CA VAL A 196 2.83 -6.32 25.62
C VAL A 196 2.32 -5.02 25.03
N ILE A 197 2.29 -3.94 25.82
CA ILE A 197 1.88 -2.60 25.36
C ILE A 197 2.82 -2.12 24.27
N LYS A 198 4.14 -2.21 24.50
CA LYS A 198 5.15 -1.83 23.51
C LYS A 198 5.04 -2.65 22.22
N LEU A 199 4.84 -3.97 22.33
CA LEU A 199 4.68 -4.86 21.19
C LEU A 199 3.47 -4.47 20.34
N VAL A 200 2.28 -4.28 20.94
CA VAL A 200 1.07 -3.89 20.22
C VAL A 200 1.27 -2.53 19.52
N HIS A 201 1.81 -1.54 20.22
CA HIS A 201 2.11 -0.23 19.65
C HIS A 201 3.12 -0.30 18.50
N SER A 202 4.20 -1.10 18.64
CA SER A 202 5.20 -1.30 17.59
C SER A 202 4.60 -1.93 16.32
N ILE A 203 3.72 -2.93 16.48
CA ILE A 203 3.03 -3.56 15.34
C ILE A 203 2.13 -2.54 14.63
N ILE A 204 1.37 -1.71 15.38
CA ILE A 204 0.50 -0.69 14.80
C ILE A 204 1.33 0.40 14.10
N ALA A 205 2.40 0.87 14.72
CA ALA A 205 3.31 1.85 14.13
C ALA A 205 3.93 1.35 12.82
N GLN A 206 4.43 0.10 12.81
CA GLN A 206 4.96 -0.53 11.60
C GLN A 206 3.90 -0.67 10.51
N ALA A 207 2.65 -1.02 10.86
CA ALA A 207 1.56 -1.11 9.92
C ALA A 207 1.24 0.26 9.29
N THR A 208 1.20 1.32 10.12
CA THR A 208 0.96 2.70 9.67
C THR A 208 2.08 3.18 8.74
N GLU A 209 3.34 2.92 9.07
CA GLU A 209 4.50 3.28 8.23
C GLU A 209 4.48 2.58 6.87
N ARG A 210 4.07 1.30 6.85
CA ARG A 210 3.92 0.51 5.61
C ARG A 210 2.68 0.88 4.81
N GLY A 211 1.80 1.73 5.33
CA GLY A 211 0.51 2.05 4.72
C GLY A 211 -0.43 0.84 4.68
N ALA A 212 -0.36 -0.03 5.68
CA ALA A 212 -1.27 -1.16 5.79
C ALA A 212 -2.69 -0.70 6.08
N SER A 213 -3.67 -1.28 5.43
CA SER A 213 -5.09 -1.04 5.69
C SER A 213 -5.63 -1.85 6.86
N ASP A 214 -5.10 -3.07 7.07
CA ASP A 214 -5.57 -3.97 8.10
C ASP A 214 -4.39 -4.73 8.73
N ILE A 215 -4.49 -5.02 10.05
CA ILE A 215 -3.61 -5.92 10.77
C ILE A 215 -4.46 -7.11 11.24
N HIS A 216 -4.00 -8.31 10.93
CA HIS A 216 -4.66 -9.56 11.31
C HIS A 216 -3.80 -10.28 12.35
N TYR A 217 -4.35 -10.53 13.52
CA TYR A 217 -3.77 -11.35 14.57
C TYR A 217 -4.49 -12.71 14.56
N GLU A 218 -3.81 -13.74 14.12
CA GLU A 218 -4.40 -15.05 13.83
C GLU A 218 -3.78 -16.14 14.70
N PRO A 219 -4.54 -16.69 15.69
CA PRO A 219 -4.09 -17.83 16.45
C PRO A 219 -3.80 -19.04 15.55
N GLN A 220 -2.63 -19.64 15.68
CA GLN A 220 -2.21 -20.79 14.87
C GLN A 220 -2.35 -22.09 15.66
N PRO A 221 -2.69 -23.23 14.99
CA PRO A 221 -2.61 -24.55 15.60
C PRO A 221 -1.17 -24.91 15.91
N ASP A 222 -0.92 -25.63 17.00
CA ASP A 222 0.37 -26.23 17.26
C ASP A 222 0.60 -27.44 16.32
N PRO A 223 1.67 -27.46 15.51
CA PRO A 223 1.99 -28.59 14.65
C PRO A 223 2.23 -29.91 15.42
N SER A 224 2.59 -29.84 16.70
CA SER A 224 2.82 -31.00 17.57
C SER A 224 1.58 -31.52 18.27
N GLY A 225 0.40 -30.92 18.07
CA GLY A 225 -0.86 -31.29 18.71
C GLY A 225 -0.92 -30.96 20.21
N ARG A 226 0.11 -30.33 20.78
CA ARG A 226 0.12 -29.82 22.16
C ARG A 226 -0.39 -28.37 22.16
N ALA A 227 -1.06 -27.94 23.22
CA ALA A 227 -1.74 -26.65 23.34
C ALA A 227 -0.86 -25.37 23.27
N ALA A 228 0.23 -25.41 22.55
CA ALA A 228 1.06 -24.25 22.30
C ALA A 228 0.56 -23.52 21.06
N ARG A 229 0.15 -22.28 21.22
CA ARG A 229 -0.46 -21.47 20.16
C ARG A 229 0.32 -20.19 20.02
N GLU A 230 1.08 -20.11 18.95
CA GLU A 230 1.63 -18.84 18.49
C GLU A 230 0.52 -18.07 17.78
N MET A 231 0.65 -16.74 17.73
CA MET A 231 -0.28 -15.91 16.98
C MET A 231 0.47 -15.27 15.83
N ARG A 232 0.09 -15.62 14.60
CA ARG A 232 0.64 -15.03 13.40
C ARG A 232 0.04 -13.64 13.19
N VAL A 233 0.91 -12.65 12.93
CA VAL A 233 0.49 -11.29 12.58
C VAL A 233 0.73 -11.06 11.10
N ARG A 234 -0.34 -10.72 10.38
CA ARG A 234 -0.28 -10.35 8.96
C ARG A 234 -0.76 -8.92 8.76
N MET A 235 -0.18 -8.22 7.84
CA MET A 235 -0.58 -6.87 7.44
C MET A 235 -1.09 -6.89 6.01
N ARG A 236 -2.20 -6.19 5.76
CA ARG A 236 -2.71 -5.99 4.40
C ARG A 236 -2.14 -4.69 3.85
N VAL A 237 -1.13 -4.81 2.99
CA VAL A 237 -0.48 -3.68 2.32
C VAL A 237 -0.88 -3.69 0.85
N ASP A 238 -1.39 -2.57 0.35
CA ASP A 238 -1.88 -2.44 -1.03
C ASP A 238 -2.84 -3.56 -1.46
N GLY A 239 -3.70 -4.00 -0.53
CA GLY A 239 -4.72 -5.04 -0.75
C GLY A 239 -4.22 -6.48 -0.59
N VAL A 240 -2.92 -6.72 -0.40
CA VAL A 240 -2.32 -8.05 -0.27
C VAL A 240 -1.90 -8.31 1.17
N LEU A 241 -2.25 -9.49 1.72
CA LEU A 241 -1.81 -9.93 3.03
C LEU A 241 -0.36 -10.43 2.98
N THR A 242 0.48 -9.84 3.83
CA THR A 242 1.88 -10.25 4.02
C THR A 242 2.12 -10.58 5.48
N GLU A 243 2.92 -11.59 5.75
CA GLU A 243 3.33 -11.92 7.11
C GLU A 243 4.27 -10.82 7.65
N ALA A 244 4.01 -10.35 8.85
CA ALA A 244 4.79 -9.31 9.48
C ALA A 244 5.63 -9.87 10.63
N THR A 245 5.02 -10.65 11.52
CA THR A 245 5.68 -11.26 12.69
C THR A 245 4.83 -12.37 13.30
N THR A 246 5.38 -13.03 14.32
CA THR A 246 4.69 -14.01 15.13
C THR A 246 4.77 -13.61 16.60
N VAL A 247 3.66 -13.63 17.31
CA VAL A 247 3.59 -13.38 18.76
C VAL A 247 3.78 -14.70 19.50
N PRO A 248 4.77 -14.79 20.42
CA PRO A 248 4.99 -15.99 21.22
C PRO A 248 3.77 -16.36 22.08
N LYS A 249 3.53 -17.66 22.28
CA LYS A 249 2.38 -18.21 23.01
C LYS A 249 2.10 -17.51 24.34
N LYS A 250 3.10 -17.29 25.15
CA LYS A 250 2.99 -16.67 26.48
C LYS A 250 2.37 -15.25 26.43
N MET A 251 2.61 -14.52 25.34
CA MET A 251 2.14 -13.14 25.17
C MET A 251 0.77 -13.02 24.51
N VAL A 252 0.27 -14.08 23.86
CA VAL A 252 -1.00 -14.05 23.10
C VAL A 252 -2.18 -13.57 23.95
N PRO A 253 -2.42 -14.07 25.18
CA PRO A 253 -3.53 -13.59 25.99
C PRO A 253 -3.41 -12.09 26.35
N GLY A 254 -2.19 -11.64 26.67
CA GLY A 254 -1.92 -10.23 26.98
C GLY A 254 -2.14 -9.32 25.77
N VAL A 255 -1.69 -9.73 24.57
CA VAL A 255 -1.89 -8.97 23.32
C VAL A 255 -3.38 -8.80 23.02
N VAL A 256 -4.18 -9.88 23.09
CA VAL A 256 -5.63 -9.81 22.86
C VAL A 256 -6.31 -8.92 23.91
N SER A 257 -5.97 -9.09 25.19
CA SER A 257 -6.51 -8.27 26.28
C SER A 257 -6.15 -6.79 26.09
N ARG A 258 -4.90 -6.48 25.74
CA ARG A 258 -4.47 -5.10 25.50
C ARG A 258 -5.23 -4.45 24.34
N ILE A 259 -5.41 -5.17 23.22
CA ILE A 259 -6.17 -4.67 22.09
C ILE A 259 -7.63 -4.41 22.48
N LYS A 260 -8.25 -5.33 23.28
CA LYS A 260 -9.62 -5.14 23.78
C LYS A 260 -9.74 -3.91 24.68
N ILE A 261 -8.81 -3.72 25.61
CA ILE A 261 -8.77 -2.53 26.49
C ILE A 261 -8.67 -1.25 25.64
N MET A 262 -7.78 -1.22 24.66
CA MET A 262 -7.61 -0.06 23.78
C MET A 262 -8.89 0.28 23.00
N ALA A 263 -9.68 -0.71 22.64
CA ALA A 263 -10.92 -0.57 21.85
C ALA A 263 -12.19 -0.51 22.69
N ASP A 264 -12.08 -0.41 24.02
CA ASP A 264 -13.20 -0.40 24.98
C ASP A 264 -14.12 -1.63 24.84
N LEU A 265 -13.50 -2.82 24.69
CA LEU A 265 -14.17 -4.11 24.57
C LEU A 265 -14.12 -4.91 25.87
N ASP A 266 -15.08 -5.80 26.08
CA ASP A 266 -15.12 -6.69 27.24
C ASP A 266 -14.02 -7.75 27.16
N ILE A 267 -13.08 -7.71 28.11
CA ILE A 267 -11.94 -8.62 28.20
C ILE A 267 -12.37 -10.02 28.63
N ALA A 268 -13.42 -10.11 29.46
CA ALA A 268 -13.92 -11.37 30.01
C ALA A 268 -14.73 -12.18 28.99
N GLU A 269 -15.41 -11.51 28.05
CA GLU A 269 -16.20 -12.18 27.02
C GLU A 269 -15.30 -12.60 25.84
N ARG A 270 -15.23 -13.91 25.59
CA ARG A 270 -14.37 -14.53 24.56
C ARG A 270 -15.13 -15.45 23.60
N ARG A 271 -16.44 -15.54 23.76
CA ARG A 271 -17.31 -16.53 23.07
C ARG A 271 -18.07 -15.92 21.89
N ILE A 272 -18.20 -14.59 21.86
CA ILE A 272 -18.92 -13.85 20.82
C ILE A 272 -18.01 -12.80 20.19
N PRO A 273 -18.23 -12.45 18.90
CA PRO A 273 -17.54 -11.34 18.27
C PRO A 273 -17.83 -10.01 18.97
N GLN A 274 -16.83 -9.13 19.00
CA GLN A 274 -16.96 -7.78 19.54
C GLN A 274 -16.37 -6.78 18.56
N ASP A 275 -16.97 -5.59 18.45
CA ASP A 275 -16.54 -4.48 17.60
C ASP A 275 -16.25 -3.26 18.46
N GLY A 276 -15.09 -2.62 18.24
CA GLY A 276 -14.68 -1.42 18.96
C GLY A 276 -13.89 -0.46 18.09
N ARG A 277 -13.53 0.70 18.69
CA ARG A 277 -12.74 1.72 18.02
C ARG A 277 -11.72 2.31 18.97
N VAL A 278 -10.57 2.72 18.44
CA VAL A 278 -9.54 3.41 19.21
C VAL A 278 -8.91 4.51 18.35
N GLY A 279 -8.89 5.74 18.87
CA GLY A 279 -8.12 6.84 18.32
C GLY A 279 -6.74 6.88 18.99
N MET A 280 -5.68 6.97 18.21
CA MET A 280 -4.31 7.06 18.74
C MET A 280 -3.45 7.99 17.89
N THR A 281 -2.41 8.53 18.48
CA THR A 281 -1.40 9.31 17.78
C THR A 281 -0.13 8.48 17.63
N ILE A 282 0.31 8.26 16.38
CA ILE A 282 1.51 7.50 16.04
C ILE A 282 2.43 8.41 15.24
N ASP A 283 3.63 8.64 15.73
CA ASP A 283 4.64 9.50 15.09
C ASP A 283 4.06 10.90 14.70
N GLY A 284 3.21 11.46 15.57
CA GLY A 284 2.55 12.75 15.37
C GLY A 284 1.32 12.73 14.47
N ARG A 285 0.94 11.58 13.90
CA ARG A 285 -0.26 11.40 13.06
C ARG A 285 -1.42 10.85 13.87
N HIS A 286 -2.60 11.42 13.70
CA HIS A 286 -3.81 10.88 14.32
C HIS A 286 -4.40 9.77 13.46
N VAL A 287 -4.42 8.56 14.02
CA VAL A 287 -4.92 7.34 13.36
C VAL A 287 -6.15 6.83 14.10
N ASP A 288 -7.22 6.58 13.36
CA ASP A 288 -8.43 5.92 13.87
C ASP A 288 -8.37 4.43 13.50
N VAL A 289 -8.54 3.55 14.49
CA VAL A 289 -8.43 2.10 14.29
C VAL A 289 -9.74 1.44 14.70
N ARG A 290 -10.35 0.71 13.78
CA ARG A 290 -11.51 -0.16 14.06
C ARG A 290 -11.00 -1.55 14.40
N VAL A 291 -11.49 -2.11 15.50
CA VAL A 291 -11.08 -3.40 16.03
C VAL A 291 -12.26 -4.35 16.02
N VAL A 292 -12.05 -5.54 15.48
CA VAL A 292 -13.02 -6.65 15.54
C VAL A 292 -12.33 -7.84 16.16
N THR A 293 -12.94 -8.44 17.19
CA THR A 293 -12.49 -9.71 17.75
C THR A 293 -13.44 -10.82 17.33
N ILE A 294 -12.88 -11.98 16.98
CA ILE A 294 -13.65 -13.13 16.50
C ILE A 294 -13.18 -14.39 17.23
N PRO A 295 -14.07 -15.10 17.95
CA PRO A 295 -13.73 -16.39 18.54
C PRO A 295 -13.43 -17.41 17.46
N SER A 296 -12.29 -18.10 17.57
CA SER A 296 -11.92 -19.19 16.68
C SER A 296 -11.61 -20.46 17.47
N VAL A 297 -11.47 -21.60 16.78
CA VAL A 297 -11.11 -22.89 17.38
C VAL A 297 -9.78 -22.84 18.14
N HIS A 298 -8.87 -21.97 17.71
CA HIS A 298 -7.52 -21.86 18.28
C HIS A 298 -7.35 -20.68 19.25
N GLY A 299 -8.42 -19.93 19.55
CA GLY A 299 -8.42 -18.74 20.39
C GLY A 299 -9.09 -17.56 19.71
N GLU A 300 -9.06 -16.39 20.33
CA GLU A 300 -9.61 -15.19 19.71
C GLU A 300 -8.65 -14.63 18.65
N GLY A 301 -9.16 -14.48 17.42
CA GLY A 301 -8.52 -13.71 16.38
C GLY A 301 -8.90 -12.23 16.47
N VAL A 302 -8.02 -11.33 16.08
CA VAL A 302 -8.29 -9.90 16.06
C VAL A 302 -7.96 -9.32 14.69
N VAL A 303 -8.82 -8.46 14.19
CA VAL A 303 -8.55 -7.65 12.98
C VAL A 303 -8.64 -6.18 13.36
N MET A 304 -7.60 -5.44 13.06
CA MET A 304 -7.52 -4.00 13.26
C MET A 304 -7.48 -3.32 11.90
N ARG A 305 -8.49 -2.51 11.56
CA ARG A 305 -8.50 -1.69 10.35
C ARG A 305 -7.98 -0.30 10.67
N ILE A 306 -6.93 0.11 9.98
CA ILE A 306 -6.27 1.40 10.17
C ILE A 306 -6.90 2.41 9.20
N LEU A 307 -7.38 3.52 9.74
CA LEU A 307 -7.94 4.65 9.01
C LEU A 307 -7.01 5.86 9.20
N ASP A 308 -6.08 6.04 8.27
CA ASP A 308 -5.21 7.22 8.23
C ASP A 308 -5.96 8.38 7.55
N LYS A 309 -6.30 9.41 8.34
CA LYS A 309 -7.09 10.55 7.86
C LYS A 309 -6.24 11.65 7.20
N GLU A 310 -4.92 11.64 7.39
CA GLU A 310 -4.05 12.74 6.95
C GLU A 310 -3.50 12.56 5.52
N ASN A 311 -3.38 11.32 5.02
CA ASN A 311 -2.76 11.01 3.73
C ASN A 311 -3.75 10.85 2.56
N ILE A 312 -4.95 11.43 2.67
CA ILE A 312 -5.98 11.21 1.66
C ILE A 312 -5.82 12.19 0.50
N ARG A 313 -5.46 11.64 -0.64
CA ARG A 313 -5.50 12.38 -1.90
C ARG A 313 -6.91 12.30 -2.46
N LEU A 314 -7.70 13.36 -2.24
CA LEU A 314 -9.05 13.46 -2.80
C LEU A 314 -9.08 14.14 -4.17
N GLU A 315 -7.93 14.55 -4.72
CA GLU A 315 -7.85 15.18 -6.03
C GLU A 315 -8.04 14.13 -7.14
N LEU A 316 -9.10 14.25 -7.92
CA LEU A 316 -9.45 13.29 -8.98
C LEU A 316 -8.30 13.07 -9.97
N ASP A 317 -7.54 14.12 -10.30
CA ASP A 317 -6.40 14.05 -11.23
C ASP A 317 -5.28 13.13 -10.75
N LYS A 318 -5.21 12.88 -9.43
CA LYS A 318 -4.17 12.01 -8.82
C LYS A 318 -4.63 10.57 -8.62
N LEU A 319 -5.90 10.24 -8.91
CA LEU A 319 -6.44 8.90 -8.73
C LEU A 319 -6.11 7.94 -9.88
N GLY A 320 -5.58 8.46 -10.99
CA GLY A 320 -5.15 7.66 -12.14
C GLY A 320 -6.18 7.52 -13.24
N PHE A 321 -7.18 8.39 -13.28
CA PHE A 321 -8.02 8.54 -14.48
C PHE A 321 -7.17 8.98 -15.66
N GLN A 322 -7.53 8.54 -16.86
CA GLN A 322 -7.03 9.15 -18.07
C GLN A 322 -7.83 10.44 -18.37
N GLU A 323 -7.22 11.35 -19.11
CA GLU A 323 -7.79 12.69 -19.35
C GLU A 323 -9.21 12.64 -19.94
N GLN A 324 -9.46 11.76 -20.91
CA GLN A 324 -10.78 11.62 -21.53
C GLN A 324 -11.84 11.06 -20.56
N GLU A 325 -11.46 10.08 -19.74
CA GLU A 325 -12.35 9.45 -18.76
C GLU A 325 -12.71 10.42 -17.62
N ILE A 326 -11.74 11.18 -17.10
CA ILE A 326 -12.00 12.15 -16.05
C ILE A 326 -12.88 13.30 -16.55
N GLU A 327 -12.68 13.75 -17.80
CA GLU A 327 -13.57 14.76 -18.40
C GLU A 327 -15.01 14.27 -18.56
N ARG A 328 -15.20 13.01 -18.97
CA ARG A 328 -16.54 12.40 -19.05
C ARG A 328 -17.21 12.34 -17.70
N PHE A 329 -16.46 11.93 -16.67
CA PHE A 329 -16.93 11.88 -15.30
C PHE A 329 -17.26 13.29 -14.77
N ARG A 330 -16.37 14.27 -14.97
CA ARG A 330 -16.61 15.67 -14.60
C ARG A 330 -17.83 16.27 -15.27
N ARG A 331 -18.02 16.02 -16.55
CA ARG A 331 -19.24 16.49 -17.26
C ARG A 331 -20.51 15.90 -16.68
N ALA A 332 -20.48 14.63 -16.27
CA ALA A 332 -21.66 13.98 -15.71
C ALA A 332 -22.05 14.55 -14.35
N PHE A 333 -21.12 14.68 -13.40
CA PHE A 333 -21.46 15.18 -12.06
C PHE A 333 -21.61 16.71 -11.99
N ASN A 334 -21.20 17.48 -13.01
CA ASN A 334 -21.45 18.93 -13.10
C ASN A 334 -22.77 19.27 -13.81
N GLN A 335 -23.62 18.29 -14.12
CA GLN A 335 -24.97 18.54 -14.59
C GLN A 335 -25.81 19.18 -13.47
N ALA A 336 -26.88 19.89 -13.82
CA ALA A 336 -27.77 20.50 -12.83
C ALA A 336 -28.52 19.46 -12.00
N TYR A 337 -28.84 18.31 -12.59
CA TYR A 337 -29.50 17.17 -11.95
C TYR A 337 -29.17 15.89 -12.72
N GLY A 338 -29.40 14.75 -12.10
CA GLY A 338 -29.15 13.44 -12.68
C GLY A 338 -28.52 12.49 -11.67
N CYS A 339 -28.06 11.33 -12.12
CA CYS A 339 -27.44 10.34 -11.25
C CYS A 339 -26.13 9.84 -11.82
N VAL A 340 -25.10 9.86 -11.01
CA VAL A 340 -23.79 9.30 -11.31
C VAL A 340 -23.47 8.18 -10.32
N LEU A 341 -23.17 7.00 -10.86
CA LEU A 341 -22.88 5.82 -10.08
C LEU A 341 -21.41 5.43 -10.19
N THR A 342 -20.80 5.06 -9.07
CA THR A 342 -19.53 4.34 -9.09
C THR A 342 -19.76 2.89 -8.68
N THR A 343 -19.13 1.95 -9.37
CA THR A 343 -19.31 0.53 -9.10
C THR A 343 -18.00 -0.24 -9.01
N GLY A 344 -18.03 -1.36 -8.32
CA GLY A 344 -16.87 -2.22 -8.08
C GLY A 344 -16.96 -2.96 -6.74
N PRO A 345 -16.05 -3.90 -6.48
CA PRO A 345 -16.01 -4.60 -5.21
C PRO A 345 -15.62 -3.68 -4.05
N THR A 346 -15.74 -4.20 -2.84
CA THR A 346 -15.23 -3.52 -1.64
C THR A 346 -13.74 -3.26 -1.78
N GLY A 347 -13.29 -2.07 -1.39
CA GLY A 347 -11.88 -1.67 -1.49
C GLY A 347 -11.40 -1.28 -2.90
N SER A 348 -12.31 -1.09 -3.88
CA SER A 348 -11.93 -0.61 -5.22
C SER A 348 -11.75 0.92 -5.29
N GLY A 349 -11.94 1.66 -4.21
CA GLY A 349 -11.75 3.11 -4.14
C GLY A 349 -12.97 3.93 -4.53
N LYS A 350 -14.19 3.36 -4.59
CA LYS A 350 -15.43 4.05 -4.97
C LYS A 350 -15.67 5.33 -4.17
N SER A 351 -15.62 5.22 -2.85
CA SER A 351 -15.83 6.38 -1.96
C SER A 351 -14.77 7.46 -2.18
N THR A 352 -13.52 7.08 -2.45
CA THR A 352 -12.44 8.04 -2.76
C THR A 352 -12.73 8.84 -4.02
N SER A 353 -13.22 8.18 -5.09
CA SER A 353 -13.59 8.87 -6.34
C SER A 353 -14.81 9.77 -6.16
N LEU A 354 -15.83 9.34 -5.39
CA LEU A 354 -16.98 10.18 -5.08
C LEU A 354 -16.59 11.36 -4.19
N TYR A 355 -15.74 11.15 -3.19
CA TYR A 355 -15.23 12.24 -2.35
C TYR A 355 -14.42 13.26 -3.16
N GLY A 356 -13.63 12.79 -4.14
CA GLY A 356 -12.95 13.68 -5.09
C GLY A 356 -13.94 14.52 -5.90
N ALA A 357 -15.03 13.91 -6.39
CA ALA A 357 -16.09 14.63 -7.09
C ALA A 357 -16.81 15.63 -6.16
N LEU A 358 -17.14 15.22 -4.93
CA LEU A 358 -17.75 16.10 -3.93
C LEU A 358 -16.86 17.30 -3.59
N GLN A 359 -15.55 17.08 -3.52
CA GLN A 359 -14.61 18.18 -3.24
C GLN A 359 -14.55 19.20 -4.38
N GLU A 360 -14.62 18.76 -5.64
CA GLU A 360 -14.71 19.67 -6.80
C GLU A 360 -16.07 20.41 -6.85
N LEU A 361 -17.14 19.76 -6.39
CA LEU A 361 -18.50 20.31 -6.37
C LEU A 361 -18.77 21.24 -5.18
N ASN A 362 -17.96 21.15 -4.13
CA ASN A 362 -18.15 21.84 -2.84
C ASN A 362 -17.80 23.32 -2.95
N THR A 363 -18.81 24.11 -3.28
CA THR A 363 -18.74 25.57 -3.33
C THR A 363 -19.75 26.17 -2.34
N PRO A 364 -19.55 27.43 -1.87
CA PRO A 364 -20.47 28.06 -0.92
C PRO A 364 -21.92 28.18 -1.40
N GLU A 365 -22.15 28.12 -2.70
CA GLU A 365 -23.47 28.28 -3.33
C GLU A 365 -24.25 26.96 -3.39
N LYS A 366 -23.63 25.80 -3.03
CA LYS A 366 -24.25 24.49 -3.15
C LYS A 366 -24.44 23.84 -1.79
N ASN A 367 -25.64 23.36 -1.54
CA ASN A 367 -25.95 22.53 -0.38
C ASN A 367 -25.72 21.05 -0.70
N ILE A 368 -24.66 20.47 -0.14
CA ILE A 368 -24.28 19.07 -0.34
C ILE A 368 -24.59 18.28 0.94
N ILE A 369 -25.39 17.23 0.80
CA ILE A 369 -25.73 16.35 1.92
C ILE A 369 -25.40 14.91 1.56
N THR A 370 -24.71 14.18 2.46
CA THR A 370 -24.40 12.76 2.27
C THR A 370 -25.06 11.89 3.33
N ILE A 371 -25.32 10.62 3.00
CA ILE A 371 -25.65 9.57 3.96
C ILE A 371 -24.75 8.35 3.73
N GLU A 372 -24.08 7.89 4.79
CA GLU A 372 -22.96 6.95 4.70
C GLU A 372 -22.98 5.92 5.84
N ASP A 373 -22.41 4.73 5.62
CA ASP A 373 -22.31 3.64 6.61
C ASP A 373 -20.90 3.01 6.65
N PRO A 374 -19.98 3.62 7.39
CA PRO A 374 -20.04 4.93 8.05
C PRO A 374 -19.42 6.05 7.19
N VAL A 375 -19.42 7.29 7.71
CA VAL A 375 -18.61 8.39 7.18
C VAL A 375 -17.13 8.01 7.32
N GLU A 376 -16.41 7.90 6.20
CA GLU A 376 -14.99 7.54 6.20
C GLU A 376 -14.10 8.74 6.53
N TYR A 377 -14.41 9.90 5.96
CA TYR A 377 -13.68 11.16 6.16
C TYR A 377 -14.64 12.32 6.25
N GLN A 378 -14.33 13.29 7.12
CA GLN A 378 -15.09 14.52 7.22
C GLN A 378 -14.59 15.54 6.20
N ILE A 379 -15.50 16.06 5.38
CA ILE A 379 -15.21 17.09 4.38
C ILE A 379 -15.83 18.40 4.88
N PRO A 380 -15.02 19.45 5.16
CA PRO A 380 -15.55 20.75 5.54
C PRO A 380 -16.50 21.29 4.47
N GLY A 381 -17.62 21.90 4.89
CA GLY A 381 -18.62 22.47 3.98
C GLY A 381 -19.67 21.48 3.48
N ILE A 382 -19.59 20.19 3.84
CA ILE A 382 -20.57 19.16 3.48
C ILE A 382 -21.29 18.66 4.73
N THR A 383 -22.59 18.52 4.67
CA THR A 383 -23.41 17.90 5.73
C THR A 383 -23.36 16.38 5.56
N GLN A 384 -22.59 15.69 6.40
CA GLN A 384 -22.41 14.23 6.32
C GLN A 384 -23.21 13.54 7.43
N VAL A 385 -24.19 12.70 7.02
CA VAL A 385 -25.07 11.93 7.91
C VAL A 385 -24.57 10.49 7.98
N GLN A 386 -24.39 9.96 9.19
CA GLN A 386 -24.02 8.56 9.38
C GLN A 386 -25.24 7.73 9.72
N VAL A 387 -25.41 6.60 9.01
CA VAL A 387 -26.43 5.59 9.31
C VAL A 387 -26.36 5.13 10.77
N ASN A 388 -27.53 5.03 11.41
CA ASN A 388 -27.67 4.50 12.76
C ASN A 388 -28.91 3.60 12.82
N ASN A 389 -28.74 2.34 12.51
CA ASN A 389 -29.81 1.36 12.48
C ASN A 389 -30.51 1.20 13.86
N LYS A 390 -29.77 1.39 14.98
CA LYS A 390 -30.34 1.31 16.32
C LYS A 390 -31.34 2.43 16.60
N ALA A 391 -31.12 3.60 15.99
CA ALA A 391 -32.03 4.76 16.08
C ALA A 391 -33.07 4.80 14.94
N GLY A 392 -33.10 3.79 14.06
CA GLY A 392 -33.98 3.76 12.89
C GLY A 392 -33.54 4.66 11.72
N LEU A 393 -32.34 5.24 11.77
CA LEU A 393 -31.78 6.03 10.69
C LEU A 393 -31.10 5.12 9.68
N THR A 394 -31.87 4.61 8.71
CA THR A 394 -31.42 3.80 7.59
C THR A 394 -31.09 4.68 6.38
N PHE A 395 -30.47 4.11 5.32
CA PHE A 395 -30.23 4.82 4.05
C PHE A 395 -31.53 5.42 3.49
N ALA A 396 -32.59 4.61 3.36
CA ALA A 396 -33.87 5.06 2.84
C ALA A 396 -34.53 6.16 3.70
N ALA A 397 -34.54 5.99 5.03
CA ALA A 397 -35.13 6.97 5.96
C ALA A 397 -34.37 8.31 5.93
N GLY A 398 -33.03 8.24 5.94
CA GLY A 398 -32.18 9.41 5.86
C GLY A 398 -32.34 10.14 4.52
N LEU A 399 -32.27 9.43 3.41
CA LEU A 399 -32.40 10.00 2.06
C LEU A 399 -33.75 10.73 1.87
N ARG A 400 -34.87 10.15 2.32
CA ARG A 400 -36.17 10.85 2.33
C ARG A 400 -36.17 12.17 3.10
N SER A 401 -35.41 12.24 4.18
CA SER A 401 -35.31 13.45 4.98
C SER A 401 -34.39 14.47 4.32
N MET A 402 -33.30 14.02 3.72
CA MET A 402 -32.36 14.86 3.00
C MET A 402 -32.98 15.57 1.80
N MET A 403 -33.86 14.89 1.05
CA MET A 403 -34.61 15.49 -0.08
C MET A 403 -35.51 16.67 0.33
N ARG A 404 -35.80 16.86 1.62
CA ARG A 404 -36.59 17.98 2.15
C ARG A 404 -35.72 19.05 2.85
N ALA A 405 -34.42 18.89 2.79
CA ALA A 405 -33.45 19.78 3.41
C ALA A 405 -32.82 20.77 2.40
N ASP A 406 -33.49 21.02 1.29
CA ASP A 406 -33.06 21.91 0.21
C ASP A 406 -31.66 21.58 -0.34
N PRO A 407 -31.40 20.30 -0.72
CA PRO A 407 -30.10 19.91 -1.24
C PRO A 407 -29.97 20.20 -2.73
N ASP A 408 -28.82 20.64 -3.19
CA ASP A 408 -28.45 20.63 -4.61
C ASP A 408 -27.85 19.28 -5.00
N ILE A 409 -27.04 18.71 -4.09
CA ILE A 409 -26.31 17.47 -4.34
C ILE A 409 -26.53 16.49 -3.18
N LEU A 410 -26.89 15.29 -3.52
CA LEU A 410 -27.08 14.17 -2.61
C LEU A 410 -26.04 13.09 -2.87
N MET A 411 -25.37 12.59 -1.82
CA MET A 411 -24.59 11.36 -1.96
C MET A 411 -25.13 10.27 -1.05
N VAL A 412 -25.42 9.13 -1.63
CA VAL A 412 -25.80 7.89 -0.93
C VAL A 412 -24.61 6.95 -0.96
N GLY A 413 -24.02 6.65 0.19
CA GLY A 413 -22.79 5.86 0.30
C GLY A 413 -22.86 4.57 -0.53
N GLU A 414 -23.98 3.86 -0.47
CA GLU A 414 -24.25 2.71 -1.32
C GLU A 414 -25.74 2.42 -1.45
N ILE A 415 -26.14 1.83 -2.58
CA ILE A 415 -27.48 1.30 -2.84
C ILE A 415 -27.45 -0.22 -2.69
N ARG A 416 -28.10 -0.74 -1.63
CA ARG A 416 -28.18 -2.19 -1.33
C ARG A 416 -29.56 -2.77 -1.56
N ASP A 417 -30.60 -1.95 -1.48
CA ASP A 417 -31.99 -2.35 -1.46
C ASP A 417 -32.85 -1.56 -2.47
N PRO A 418 -33.99 -2.12 -2.91
CA PRO A 418 -34.88 -1.48 -3.87
C PRO A 418 -35.45 -0.13 -3.39
N GLU A 419 -35.70 0.03 -2.10
CA GLU A 419 -36.28 1.24 -1.55
C GLU A 419 -35.31 2.42 -1.66
N THR A 420 -34.04 2.22 -1.25
CA THR A 420 -32.97 3.22 -1.40
C THR A 420 -32.75 3.55 -2.88
N ALA A 421 -32.74 2.53 -3.77
CA ALA A 421 -32.59 2.72 -5.21
C ALA A 421 -33.70 3.60 -5.79
N GLN A 422 -34.97 3.31 -5.44
CA GLN A 422 -36.12 4.06 -5.92
C GLN A 422 -36.04 5.54 -5.51
N ILE A 423 -35.75 5.82 -4.23
CA ILE A 423 -35.66 7.21 -3.72
C ILE A 423 -34.51 7.96 -4.38
N ALA A 424 -33.36 7.31 -4.58
CA ALA A 424 -32.19 7.93 -5.22
C ALA A 424 -32.50 8.32 -6.69
N ILE A 425 -33.14 7.41 -7.44
CA ILE A 425 -33.53 7.66 -8.84
C ILE A 425 -34.60 8.77 -8.92
N GLU A 426 -35.62 8.74 -8.03
CA GLU A 426 -36.64 9.80 -7.96
C GLU A 426 -36.00 11.17 -7.60
N GLY A 427 -35.04 11.18 -6.68
CA GLY A 427 -34.27 12.37 -6.34
C GLY A 427 -33.55 12.97 -7.56
N ALA A 428 -32.91 12.13 -8.36
CA ALA A 428 -32.25 12.55 -9.60
C ALA A 428 -33.23 13.14 -10.63
N LEU A 429 -34.43 12.59 -10.72
CA LEU A 429 -35.47 13.08 -11.66
C LEU A 429 -36.18 14.33 -11.17
N THR A 430 -36.14 14.62 -9.87
CA THR A 430 -36.80 15.79 -9.27
C THR A 430 -35.90 17.01 -9.12
N GLY A 431 -34.71 17.00 -9.72
CA GLY A 431 -33.85 18.18 -9.85
C GLY A 431 -32.58 18.17 -9.02
N HIS A 432 -32.22 17.02 -8.42
CA HIS A 432 -31.00 16.90 -7.62
C HIS A 432 -29.88 16.15 -8.38
N MET A 433 -28.64 16.53 -8.18
CA MET A 433 -27.50 15.66 -8.57
C MET A 433 -27.31 14.60 -7.51
N VAL A 434 -27.46 13.33 -7.89
CA VAL A 434 -27.33 12.18 -6.99
C VAL A 434 -26.05 11.40 -7.31
N LEU A 435 -25.19 11.25 -6.33
CA LEU A 435 -24.00 10.43 -6.40
C LEU A 435 -24.18 9.17 -5.54
N SER A 436 -23.85 7.98 -6.07
CA SER A 436 -23.97 6.76 -5.27
C SER A 436 -23.03 5.65 -5.72
N THR A 437 -23.03 4.53 -4.97
CA THR A 437 -22.27 3.34 -5.32
C THR A 437 -23.14 2.10 -5.45
N LEU A 438 -22.67 1.18 -6.30
CA LEU A 438 -23.22 -0.17 -6.46
C LEU A 438 -22.07 -1.20 -6.36
N HIS A 439 -22.44 -2.47 -6.20
CA HIS A 439 -21.52 -3.59 -6.21
C HIS A 439 -21.71 -4.45 -7.47
N THR A 440 -21.29 -3.94 -8.64
CA THR A 440 -21.22 -4.69 -9.88
C THR A 440 -19.78 -4.73 -10.42
N ASN A 441 -19.49 -5.64 -11.33
CA ASN A 441 -18.13 -5.87 -11.81
C ASN A 441 -17.70 -4.91 -12.92
N ASP A 442 -18.63 -4.38 -13.66
CA ASP A 442 -18.46 -3.46 -14.79
C ASP A 442 -19.58 -2.41 -14.80
N ALA A 443 -19.44 -1.38 -15.62
CA ALA A 443 -20.39 -0.29 -15.68
C ALA A 443 -21.75 -0.70 -16.29
N PRO A 444 -21.84 -1.49 -17.40
CA PRO A 444 -23.10 -1.94 -17.95
C PRO A 444 -23.95 -2.75 -16.95
N SER A 445 -23.31 -3.60 -16.15
CA SER A 445 -24.00 -4.41 -15.14
C SER A 445 -24.68 -3.59 -14.05
N ALA A 446 -24.29 -2.33 -13.84
CA ALA A 446 -24.97 -1.46 -12.89
C ALA A 446 -26.39 -1.09 -13.37
N ILE A 447 -26.57 -0.92 -14.67
CA ILE A 447 -27.88 -0.64 -15.29
C ILE A 447 -28.81 -1.85 -15.12
N THR A 448 -28.34 -3.04 -15.50
CA THR A 448 -29.12 -4.27 -15.33
C THR A 448 -29.45 -4.54 -13.88
N ARG A 449 -28.50 -4.26 -12.96
CA ARG A 449 -28.70 -4.44 -11.53
C ARG A 449 -29.82 -3.56 -10.97
N LEU A 450 -29.93 -2.30 -11.38
CA LEU A 450 -31.04 -1.43 -10.97
C LEU A 450 -32.39 -1.95 -11.47
N VAL A 451 -32.43 -2.44 -12.71
CA VAL A 451 -33.65 -3.04 -13.28
C VAL A 451 -34.03 -4.33 -12.54
N GLU A 452 -33.07 -5.18 -12.19
CA GLU A 452 -33.28 -6.39 -11.37
C GLU A 452 -33.77 -6.06 -9.95
N MET A 453 -33.34 -4.93 -9.39
CA MET A 453 -33.84 -4.42 -8.09
C MET A 453 -35.29 -3.91 -8.18
N GLY A 454 -35.90 -3.94 -9.35
CA GLY A 454 -37.30 -3.55 -9.56
C GLY A 454 -37.49 -2.08 -9.97
N ILE A 455 -36.42 -1.36 -10.27
CA ILE A 455 -36.56 -0.01 -10.82
C ILE A 455 -36.99 -0.09 -12.28
N GLU A 456 -38.04 0.64 -12.65
CA GLU A 456 -38.55 0.64 -14.02
C GLU A 456 -37.48 1.14 -15.01
N PRO A 457 -37.27 0.46 -16.15
CA PRO A 457 -36.25 0.79 -17.13
C PRO A 457 -36.27 2.24 -17.61
N PHE A 458 -37.45 2.85 -17.74
CA PHE A 458 -37.58 4.22 -18.19
C PHE A 458 -37.06 5.22 -17.15
N LEU A 459 -37.20 4.91 -15.84
CA LEU A 459 -36.63 5.71 -14.75
C LEU A 459 -35.12 5.62 -14.77
N VAL A 460 -34.57 4.40 -14.90
CA VAL A 460 -33.11 4.16 -15.00
C VAL A 460 -32.52 4.91 -16.19
N ALA A 461 -33.15 4.75 -17.38
CA ALA A 461 -32.69 5.38 -18.61
C ALA A 461 -32.74 6.91 -18.57
N SER A 462 -33.67 7.48 -17.81
CA SER A 462 -33.82 8.95 -17.69
C SER A 462 -32.97 9.57 -16.59
N ALA A 463 -32.74 8.86 -15.49
CA ALA A 463 -32.06 9.40 -14.33
C ALA A 463 -30.52 9.23 -14.39
N ILE A 464 -30.03 8.11 -14.95
CA ILE A 464 -28.60 7.85 -14.96
C ILE A 464 -27.91 8.63 -16.09
N ASP A 465 -26.83 9.33 -15.76
CA ASP A 465 -25.99 10.06 -16.72
C ASP A 465 -24.67 9.35 -16.97
N CYS A 466 -24.09 8.76 -15.92
CA CYS A 466 -22.79 8.10 -16.00
C CYS A 466 -22.67 6.97 -14.98
N VAL A 467 -21.99 5.91 -15.40
CA VAL A 467 -21.55 4.84 -14.49
C VAL A 467 -20.05 4.66 -14.62
N VAL A 468 -19.33 4.69 -13.50
CA VAL A 468 -17.89 4.49 -13.43
C VAL A 468 -17.59 3.18 -12.72
N ALA A 469 -17.18 2.15 -13.47
CA ALA A 469 -16.66 0.95 -12.85
C ALA A 469 -15.18 1.12 -12.51
N GLN A 470 -14.79 0.57 -11.36
CA GLN A 470 -13.48 0.87 -10.76
C GLN A 470 -12.83 -0.35 -10.12
N ARG A 471 -11.50 -0.46 -10.28
CA ARG A 471 -10.61 -1.38 -9.56
C ARG A 471 -9.37 -0.63 -9.10
N LEU A 472 -8.65 -1.20 -8.13
CA LEU A 472 -7.33 -0.73 -7.74
C LEU A 472 -6.28 -1.76 -8.12
N ALA A 473 -5.28 -1.33 -8.89
CA ALA A 473 -4.06 -2.08 -9.19
C ALA A 473 -2.90 -1.56 -8.35
N ARG A 474 -1.98 -2.44 -7.95
CA ARG A 474 -0.74 -2.02 -7.29
C ARG A 474 0.18 -1.32 -8.28
N THR A 475 0.80 -0.24 -7.83
CA THR A 475 1.80 0.50 -8.62
C THR A 475 3.16 -0.17 -8.48
N LEU A 476 3.87 -0.35 -9.57
CA LEU A 476 5.24 -0.86 -9.57
C LEU A 476 6.15 0.07 -8.76
N CYS A 477 7.00 -0.52 -7.95
CA CYS A 477 8.01 0.23 -7.20
C CYS A 477 8.95 0.95 -8.15
N ALA A 478 9.03 2.26 -8.06
CA ALA A 478 9.85 3.08 -8.95
C ALA A 478 11.35 2.73 -8.90
N HIS A 479 11.82 2.20 -7.75
CA HIS A 479 13.23 1.89 -7.53
C HIS A 479 13.66 0.53 -8.08
N CYS A 480 12.74 -0.45 -8.17
CA CYS A 480 13.15 -1.81 -8.53
C CYS A 480 12.43 -2.40 -9.74
N LYS A 481 11.51 -1.66 -10.37
CA LYS A 481 10.86 -2.14 -11.59
C LYS A 481 11.90 -2.34 -12.70
N LYS A 482 11.82 -3.47 -13.40
CA LYS A 482 12.73 -3.81 -14.50
C LYS A 482 11.99 -3.70 -15.83
N ARG A 483 12.59 -2.99 -16.79
CA ARG A 483 12.08 -2.95 -18.16
C ARG A 483 12.24 -4.33 -18.79
N THR A 484 11.20 -4.81 -19.44
CA THR A 484 11.16 -6.12 -20.08
C THR A 484 10.31 -6.05 -21.35
N LEU A 485 10.56 -6.98 -22.26
CA LEU A 485 9.72 -7.19 -23.45
C LEU A 485 8.79 -8.35 -23.16
N ILE A 486 7.50 -8.10 -23.04
CA ILE A 486 6.50 -9.14 -22.77
C ILE A 486 6.04 -9.74 -24.09
N PRO A 487 6.25 -11.05 -24.33
CA PRO A 487 5.82 -11.72 -25.54
C PRO A 487 4.30 -11.67 -25.73
N ALA A 488 3.84 -11.64 -26.99
CA ALA A 488 2.41 -11.65 -27.30
C ALA A 488 1.68 -12.89 -26.75
N GLU A 489 2.36 -14.03 -26.63
CA GLU A 489 1.82 -15.24 -26.01
C GLU A 489 1.47 -15.03 -24.55
N VAL A 490 2.39 -14.45 -23.78
CA VAL A 490 2.15 -14.13 -22.35
C VAL A 490 0.98 -13.17 -22.19
N LEU A 491 0.87 -12.19 -23.08
CA LEU A 491 -0.29 -11.28 -23.07
C LEU A 491 -1.61 -12.03 -23.33
N ARG A 492 -1.63 -12.92 -24.32
CA ARG A 492 -2.82 -13.75 -24.61
C ARG A 492 -3.16 -14.70 -23.47
N ASP A 493 -2.17 -15.33 -22.83
CA ASP A 493 -2.39 -16.20 -21.66
C ASP A 493 -3.04 -15.44 -20.49
N HIS A 494 -2.74 -14.15 -20.38
CA HIS A 494 -3.39 -13.25 -19.42
C HIS A 494 -4.70 -12.63 -19.97
N GLY A 495 -5.16 -13.06 -21.15
CA GLY A 495 -6.42 -12.64 -21.78
C GLY A 495 -6.37 -11.25 -22.40
N PHE A 496 -5.20 -10.76 -22.79
CA PHE A 496 -5.08 -9.53 -23.56
C PHE A 496 -4.93 -9.86 -25.05
N PRO A 497 -5.74 -9.29 -25.94
CA PRO A 497 -5.55 -9.46 -27.37
C PRO A 497 -4.24 -8.77 -27.79
N ALA A 498 -3.25 -9.56 -28.20
CA ALA A 498 -1.96 -9.05 -28.63
C ALA A 498 -1.41 -9.84 -29.82
N GLU A 499 -1.01 -9.13 -30.86
CA GLU A 499 -0.33 -9.67 -32.04
C GLU A 499 1.19 -9.54 -31.92
N PHE A 500 1.64 -8.52 -31.21
CA PHE A 500 3.05 -8.17 -31.05
C PHE A 500 3.44 -8.08 -29.58
N PRO A 501 4.72 -8.32 -29.24
CA PRO A 501 5.24 -8.09 -27.91
C PRO A 501 5.14 -6.60 -27.53
N ILE A 502 4.99 -6.31 -26.24
CA ILE A 502 4.97 -4.94 -25.73
C ILE A 502 6.16 -4.70 -24.81
N GLU A 503 6.71 -3.48 -24.85
CA GLU A 503 7.61 -3.02 -23.81
C GLU A 503 6.81 -2.67 -22.56
N ALA A 504 7.24 -3.21 -21.44
CA ALA A 504 6.59 -3.01 -20.14
C ALA A 504 7.61 -3.12 -19.01
N TYR A 505 7.10 -3.15 -17.77
CA TYR A 505 7.94 -3.31 -16.58
C TYR A 505 7.41 -4.44 -15.71
N GLU A 506 8.33 -5.15 -15.06
CA GLU A 506 8.02 -6.20 -14.10
C GLU A 506 8.54 -5.85 -12.70
N PRO A 507 7.85 -6.34 -11.64
CA PRO A 507 8.29 -6.15 -10.27
C PRO A 507 9.54 -7.02 -10.00
N ALA A 508 10.61 -6.42 -9.44
CA ALA A 508 11.79 -7.16 -9.04
C ALA A 508 11.84 -7.42 -7.52
N GLY A 509 11.32 -6.48 -6.74
CA GLY A 509 11.42 -6.49 -5.29
C GLY A 509 12.67 -5.78 -4.78
N CYS A 510 12.53 -4.99 -3.71
CA CYS A 510 13.62 -4.32 -3.03
C CYS A 510 13.23 -4.00 -1.57
N VAL A 511 14.20 -3.54 -0.78
CA VAL A 511 13.97 -3.17 0.63
C VAL A 511 12.88 -2.11 0.76
N ARG A 512 12.87 -1.10 -0.12
CA ARG A 512 11.89 0.02 -0.09
C ARG A 512 10.45 -0.41 -0.32
N CYS A 513 10.23 -1.51 -1.03
CA CYS A 513 8.89 -2.08 -1.23
C CYS A 513 8.66 -3.36 -0.40
N GLY A 514 9.53 -3.66 0.56
CA GLY A 514 9.42 -4.87 1.40
C GLY A 514 9.54 -6.17 0.60
N GLY A 515 10.29 -6.18 -0.51
CA GLY A 515 10.48 -7.35 -1.37
C GLY A 515 9.36 -7.60 -2.38
N MET A 516 8.24 -6.88 -2.30
CA MET A 516 7.04 -7.15 -3.11
C MET A 516 7.14 -6.68 -4.57
N GLY A 517 8.02 -5.72 -4.89
CA GLY A 517 8.12 -5.10 -6.21
C GLY A 517 7.03 -4.08 -6.50
N TYR A 518 6.08 -3.83 -5.58
CA TYR A 518 4.99 -2.86 -5.69
C TYR A 518 4.98 -1.93 -4.48
N ARG A 519 4.52 -0.70 -4.70
CA ARG A 519 4.30 0.29 -3.64
C ARG A 519 3.23 1.28 -4.05
N GLY A 520 2.14 1.33 -3.30
CA GLY A 520 0.98 2.16 -3.59
C GLY A 520 0.02 1.54 -4.60
N ARG A 521 -1.06 2.25 -4.88
CA ARG A 521 -2.16 1.80 -5.74
C ARG A 521 -2.54 2.87 -6.74
N ILE A 522 -3.07 2.44 -7.89
CA ILE A 522 -3.62 3.30 -8.94
C ILE A 522 -5.00 2.77 -9.35
N GLY A 523 -5.93 3.67 -9.61
CA GLY A 523 -7.26 3.31 -10.11
C GLY A 523 -7.22 2.79 -11.54
N LEU A 524 -8.10 1.83 -11.85
CA LEU A 524 -8.49 1.43 -13.19
C LEU A 524 -9.93 1.82 -13.37
N TYR A 525 -10.27 2.41 -14.50
CA TYR A 525 -11.57 3.01 -14.73
C TYR A 525 -12.21 2.56 -16.05
N GLU A 526 -13.51 2.33 -15.99
CA GLU A 526 -14.39 2.13 -17.13
C GLU A 526 -15.53 3.14 -16.97
N VAL A 527 -15.55 4.18 -17.79
CA VAL A 527 -16.49 5.30 -17.69
C VAL A 527 -17.54 5.20 -18.80
N MET A 528 -18.74 4.77 -18.45
CA MET A 528 -19.89 4.64 -19.33
C MET A 528 -20.80 5.87 -19.20
N VAL A 529 -20.87 6.68 -20.24
CA VAL A 529 -21.84 7.78 -20.34
C VAL A 529 -23.13 7.25 -21.00
N MET A 530 -24.27 7.65 -20.47
CA MET A 530 -25.57 7.25 -21.01
C MET A 530 -25.85 7.96 -22.33
N THR A 531 -25.64 7.23 -23.46
CA THR A 531 -25.98 7.68 -24.79
C THR A 531 -27.43 7.31 -25.14
N GLU A 532 -28.00 7.91 -26.19
CA GLU A 532 -29.36 7.56 -26.68
C GLU A 532 -29.46 6.07 -27.02
N GLU A 533 -28.40 5.47 -27.58
CA GLU A 533 -28.37 4.03 -27.88
C GLU A 533 -28.46 3.20 -26.58
N ILE A 534 -27.70 3.56 -25.54
CA ILE A 534 -27.74 2.85 -24.27
C ILE A 534 -29.09 3.04 -23.58
N ARG A 535 -29.68 4.24 -23.64
CA ARG A 535 -31.05 4.52 -23.15
C ARG A 535 -32.08 3.62 -23.84
N ALA A 536 -32.04 3.52 -25.16
CA ALA A 536 -32.94 2.67 -25.92
C ALA A 536 -32.80 1.18 -25.58
N LEU A 537 -31.55 0.69 -25.41
CA LEU A 537 -31.27 -0.68 -24.98
C LEU A 537 -31.74 -0.95 -23.55
N THR A 538 -31.59 0.04 -22.65
CA THR A 538 -32.07 -0.05 -21.25
C THR A 538 -33.60 -0.20 -21.23
N LEU A 539 -34.35 0.56 -22.05
CA LEU A 539 -35.79 0.45 -22.16
C LEU A 539 -36.23 -0.93 -22.66
N GLN A 540 -35.42 -1.57 -23.51
CA GLN A 540 -35.67 -2.93 -24.03
C GLN A 540 -35.24 -4.04 -23.03
N ARG A 541 -34.74 -3.70 -21.83
CA ARG A 541 -34.17 -4.64 -20.85
C ARG A 541 -33.06 -5.51 -21.45
N SER A 542 -32.22 -4.91 -22.30
CA SER A 542 -31.11 -5.60 -22.95
C SER A 542 -30.05 -6.07 -21.93
N SER A 543 -29.27 -7.10 -22.31
CA SER A 543 -28.22 -7.66 -21.45
C SER A 543 -27.09 -6.68 -21.24
N ALA A 544 -26.31 -6.88 -20.15
CA ALA A 544 -25.11 -6.11 -19.85
C ALA A 544 -24.09 -6.13 -21.01
N ASP A 545 -23.98 -7.25 -21.74
CA ASP A 545 -23.09 -7.38 -22.91
C ASP A 545 -23.52 -6.47 -24.05
N GLN A 546 -24.83 -6.40 -24.34
CA GLN A 546 -25.37 -5.51 -25.36
C GLN A 546 -25.17 -4.04 -25.02
N LEU A 547 -25.43 -3.67 -23.75
CA LEU A 547 -25.17 -2.33 -23.23
C LEU A 547 -23.66 -2.01 -23.31
N GLY A 548 -22.81 -2.97 -22.94
CA GLY A 548 -21.38 -2.83 -23.00
C GLY A 548 -20.82 -2.66 -24.40
N ALA A 549 -21.35 -3.43 -25.37
CA ALA A 549 -20.99 -3.28 -26.78
C ALA A 549 -21.39 -1.89 -27.33
N ALA A 550 -22.56 -1.38 -26.94
CA ALA A 550 -22.99 -0.04 -27.30
C ALA A 550 -22.11 1.03 -26.66
N ALA A 551 -21.76 0.86 -25.38
CA ALA A 551 -20.87 1.76 -24.65
C ALA A 551 -19.46 1.84 -25.29
N VAL A 552 -18.89 0.70 -25.69
CA VAL A 552 -17.60 0.65 -26.39
C VAL A 552 -17.68 1.36 -27.74
N ARG A 553 -18.75 1.18 -28.51
CA ARG A 553 -18.97 1.96 -29.75
C ARG A 553 -19.07 3.46 -29.48
N GLY A 554 -19.63 3.86 -28.34
CA GLY A 554 -19.68 5.23 -27.84
C GLY A 554 -18.33 5.74 -27.28
N GLY A 555 -17.28 4.94 -27.38
CA GLY A 555 -15.92 5.29 -26.95
C GLY A 555 -15.60 4.98 -25.49
N MET A 556 -16.41 4.17 -24.79
CA MET A 556 -16.05 3.64 -23.47
C MET A 556 -14.86 2.70 -23.62
N ARG A 557 -13.88 2.85 -22.73
CA ARG A 557 -12.76 1.91 -22.60
C ARG A 557 -13.06 0.93 -21.47
N ARG A 558 -12.75 -0.34 -21.69
CA ARG A 558 -12.88 -1.37 -20.67
C ARG A 558 -11.77 -1.26 -19.62
N LEU A 559 -12.05 -1.72 -18.39
CA LEU A 559 -11.07 -1.76 -17.30
C LEU A 559 -9.73 -2.39 -17.72
N ARG A 560 -9.75 -3.43 -18.56
CA ARG A 560 -8.53 -4.10 -19.04
C ARG A 560 -7.74 -3.24 -20.03
N GLU A 561 -8.40 -2.49 -20.88
CA GLU A 561 -7.77 -1.60 -21.85
C GLU A 561 -7.10 -0.43 -21.12
N ASP A 562 -7.77 0.16 -20.14
CA ASP A 562 -7.21 1.18 -19.26
C ASP A 562 -5.99 0.62 -18.48
N GLY A 563 -6.11 -0.62 -17.98
CA GLY A 563 -5.01 -1.33 -17.32
C GLY A 563 -3.81 -1.55 -18.23
N LEU A 564 -4.02 -1.98 -19.48
CA LEU A 564 -2.95 -2.23 -20.45
C LEU A 564 -2.19 -0.94 -20.81
N ASP A 565 -2.87 0.18 -20.89
CA ASP A 565 -2.20 1.46 -21.09
C ASP A 565 -1.31 1.83 -19.89
N LYS A 566 -1.78 1.59 -18.67
CA LYS A 566 -0.98 1.80 -17.46
C LYS A 566 0.25 0.87 -17.40
N VAL A 567 0.13 -0.35 -17.93
CA VAL A 567 1.27 -1.28 -18.09
C VAL A 567 2.29 -0.72 -19.06
N LYS A 568 1.87 -0.21 -20.24
CA LYS A 568 2.77 0.42 -21.22
C LYS A 568 3.52 1.62 -20.65
N HIS A 569 2.86 2.40 -19.76
CA HIS A 569 3.49 3.51 -19.07
C HIS A 569 4.35 3.10 -17.85
N GLY A 570 4.46 1.79 -17.58
CA GLY A 570 5.27 1.28 -16.48
C GLY A 570 4.74 1.63 -15.08
N LEU A 571 3.44 1.86 -14.96
CA LEU A 571 2.77 2.15 -13.70
C LEU A 571 2.40 0.88 -12.94
N THR A 572 2.08 -0.21 -13.65
CA THR A 572 1.71 -1.51 -13.10
C THR A 572 2.19 -2.63 -14.02
N SER A 573 1.93 -3.89 -13.67
CA SER A 573 2.33 -5.06 -14.47
C SER A 573 1.13 -5.78 -15.11
N VAL A 574 1.38 -6.58 -16.16
CA VAL A 574 0.36 -7.41 -16.83
C VAL A 574 -0.29 -8.38 -15.83
N ALA A 575 0.52 -9.04 -15.01
CA ALA A 575 0.04 -9.98 -14.00
C ALA A 575 -0.90 -9.32 -12.98
N GLU A 576 -0.61 -8.09 -12.58
CA GLU A 576 -1.46 -7.34 -11.65
C GLU A 576 -2.80 -6.95 -12.28
N ILE A 577 -2.81 -6.50 -13.54
CA ILE A 577 -4.05 -6.20 -14.25
C ILE A 577 -4.90 -7.46 -14.41
N ALA A 578 -4.30 -8.58 -14.83
CA ALA A 578 -5.01 -9.85 -14.93
C ALA A 578 -5.63 -10.28 -13.57
N ARG A 579 -4.87 -10.11 -12.47
CA ARG A 579 -5.34 -10.40 -11.12
C ARG A 579 -6.58 -9.60 -10.72
N VAL A 580 -6.61 -8.30 -11.01
CA VAL A 580 -7.69 -7.41 -10.54
C VAL A 580 -8.90 -7.33 -11.47
N THR A 581 -8.71 -7.68 -12.74
CA THR A 581 -9.81 -7.69 -13.75
C THR A 581 -10.33 -9.09 -14.07
N GLY A 582 -9.71 -10.14 -13.50
CA GLY A 582 -9.99 -11.53 -13.82
C GLY A 582 -9.29 -11.98 -15.12
N THR A 583 -8.92 -13.26 -15.21
CA THR A 583 -8.52 -13.87 -16.48
C THR A 583 -9.79 -14.02 -17.31
N GLY A 584 -9.91 -13.29 -18.42
CA GLY A 584 -11.11 -13.26 -19.26
C GLY A 584 -11.53 -14.65 -19.73
N GLY A 585 -12.40 -15.27 -18.95
CA GLY A 585 -13.17 -16.44 -19.28
C GLY A 585 -14.64 -16.04 -19.26
N GLY A 586 -15.11 -15.48 -20.35
CA GLY A 586 -16.49 -15.07 -20.56
C GLY A 586 -16.53 -14.30 -21.86
N GLY A 587 -16.57 -15.05 -22.96
CA GLY A 587 -16.86 -14.54 -24.28
C GLY A 587 -18.30 -14.09 -24.39
#